data_4784d7f2ecff3195d7cd527920948d2b
#
_entry.id   4784d7f2ecff3195d7cd527920948d2b
#
_cell.length_a   1.000
_cell.length_b   1.000
_cell.length_c   1.000
_cell.angle_alpha   90.00
_cell.angle_beta   90.00
_cell.angle_gamma   90.00
#
_symmetry.space_group_name_H-M   'P 1'
#
loop_
_entity.id
_entity.type
_entity.pdbx_description
1 polymer ?
#
loop_
_entity_poly.entity_id
_entity_poly.type
_entity_poly.pdbx_seq_one_letter_code
_entity_poly.pdbx_strand_id
1 'polypeptide(L)'
;MVIKKLYSSDSRRKTISKLNSNFVAIAPDVILEISDKNPTENMESIIWIDTSMDITTKLFNTQTYANDYFASHPAIGRSTFKYIGDDGKPTLEFKKMIYGDDYDPDVKYILKTRYNTMVDFCKPIETQTGIKPYNLNDIIFNTESIDTLYNAFKDATHLESINTSSWNTSKVKNISYMFRGCSSLTSINVSKWDTSKVTNMYSAFNGCKKLQSIDISEWDTGNVNDMDSMFYGCNSLTSLDLSKWNTSKLLITSSMFRNCNSLTSLDLSKWNTSKLKDMTYMFLGCNLLTYIDLSEWDTSKVTNMYSAFNGCSSLTTITGVIDLKNCTDYSGMFYGCNNLTSVKVKNLPTDIDTFCSTARIDKSKVIVVE
;
A
#
# COMPACT_ATOMS: atom_id res chain seq x y z
N MET A 1 -28.77 -16.63 9.90
CA MET A 1 -29.38 -17.77 9.23
C MET A 1 -28.31 -18.40 8.33
N VAL A 2 -27.61 -19.43 8.79
CA VAL A 2 -26.89 -20.48 8.02
C VAL A 2 -25.92 -21.26 8.91
N ILE A 3 -26.18 -21.37 10.20
CA ILE A 3 -25.43 -22.33 11.06
C ILE A 3 -26.00 -23.76 10.99
N LYS A 4 -26.98 -24.04 10.16
CA LYS A 4 -27.76 -25.27 10.26
C LYS A 4 -27.20 -26.48 9.49
N LYS A 5 -26.06 -26.43 8.83
CA LYS A 5 -25.65 -27.53 7.94
C LYS A 5 -24.22 -28.07 8.07
N LEU A 6 -23.47 -27.72 9.10
CA LEU A 6 -22.01 -27.91 9.02
C LEU A 6 -21.37 -28.95 9.95
N TYR A 7 -22.10 -29.64 10.86
CA TYR A 7 -21.41 -30.51 11.79
C TYR A 7 -22.08 -31.83 12.05
N SER A 8 -21.32 -32.90 11.82
CA SER A 8 -21.68 -34.29 12.15
C SER A 8 -21.05 -34.79 13.48
N SER A 9 -20.21 -34.01 14.15
CA SER A 9 -19.57 -34.44 15.40
C SER A 9 -19.89 -33.52 16.59
N ASP A 10 -20.19 -34.12 17.76
CA ASP A 10 -20.50 -33.38 19.00
C ASP A 10 -19.33 -32.56 19.55
N SER A 11 -18.09 -32.95 19.28
CA SER A 11 -16.90 -32.20 19.71
C SER A 11 -16.78 -30.86 19.00
N ARG A 12 -16.99 -30.82 17.69
CA ARG A 12 -16.96 -29.57 16.90
C ARG A 12 -18.09 -28.62 17.28
N ARG A 13 -19.29 -29.14 17.59
CA ARG A 13 -20.42 -28.33 18.10
C ARG A 13 -20.10 -27.65 19.42
N LYS A 14 -19.41 -28.34 20.34
CA LYS A 14 -18.96 -27.76 21.61
C LYS A 14 -17.93 -26.67 21.42
N THR A 15 -16.95 -26.85 20.52
CA THR A 15 -15.94 -25.84 20.17
C THR A 15 -16.58 -24.60 19.62
N ILE A 16 -17.54 -24.74 18.69
CA ILE A 16 -18.23 -23.60 18.08
C ILE A 16 -19.09 -22.86 19.10
N SER A 17 -19.83 -23.61 19.97
CA SER A 17 -20.63 -22.99 21.00
C SER A 17 -19.76 -22.16 21.97
N LYS A 18 -18.59 -22.67 22.31
CA LYS A 18 -17.62 -21.99 23.20
C LYS A 18 -16.98 -20.79 22.51
N LEU A 19 -16.57 -20.92 21.24
CA LEU A 19 -16.08 -19.81 20.43
C LEU A 19 -17.15 -18.73 20.28
N ASN A 20 -18.39 -19.09 19.95
CA ASN A 20 -19.49 -18.13 19.86
C ASN A 20 -19.77 -17.43 21.20
N SER A 21 -19.73 -18.14 22.34
CA SER A 21 -19.96 -17.52 23.64
C SER A 21 -18.85 -16.53 24.00
N ASN A 22 -17.61 -16.85 23.68
CA ASN A 22 -16.48 -15.96 23.91
C ASN A 22 -16.51 -14.73 22.98
N PHE A 23 -16.87 -14.93 21.70
CA PHE A 23 -16.97 -13.84 20.73
C PHE A 23 -18.20 -12.96 20.91
N VAL A 24 -19.36 -13.52 21.29
CA VAL A 24 -20.57 -12.75 21.58
C VAL A 24 -20.37 -11.84 22.81
N ALA A 25 -19.60 -12.29 23.80
CA ALA A 25 -19.24 -11.45 24.95
C ALA A 25 -18.37 -10.23 24.58
N ILE A 26 -17.68 -10.28 23.41
CA ILE A 26 -16.70 -9.29 22.97
C ILE A 26 -17.23 -8.42 21.86
N ALA A 27 -17.97 -9.02 20.93
CA ALA A 27 -18.53 -8.36 19.78
C ALA A 27 -19.86 -9.05 19.42
N PRO A 28 -20.99 -8.57 19.98
CA PRO A 28 -22.29 -9.20 19.78
C PRO A 28 -22.72 -9.33 18.31
N ASP A 29 -22.04 -8.60 17.43
CA ASP A 29 -22.32 -8.60 15.99
C ASP A 29 -21.31 -9.43 15.17
N VAL A 30 -20.45 -10.22 15.81
CA VAL A 30 -19.52 -11.14 15.12
C VAL A 30 -20.26 -12.44 14.81
N ILE A 31 -20.34 -12.79 13.54
CA ILE A 31 -20.86 -14.07 13.08
C ILE A 31 -19.67 -14.97 12.76
N LEU A 32 -19.57 -16.09 13.47
CA LEU A 32 -18.65 -17.16 13.15
C LEU A 32 -19.30 -18.08 12.12
N GLU A 33 -18.72 -18.14 10.94
CA GLU A 33 -19.12 -19.07 9.90
C GLU A 33 -18.00 -20.08 9.70
N ILE A 34 -18.28 -21.35 9.97
CA ILE A 34 -17.34 -22.44 9.81
C ILE A 34 -17.77 -23.24 8.59
N SER A 35 -16.90 -23.41 7.61
CA SER A 35 -17.18 -24.15 6.38
C SER A 35 -16.23 -25.33 6.24
N ASP A 36 -16.79 -26.51 5.96
CA ASP A 36 -16.05 -27.72 5.60
C ASP A 36 -15.64 -27.73 4.11
N LYS A 37 -16.13 -26.77 3.34
CA LYS A 37 -15.83 -26.66 1.91
C LYS A 37 -14.81 -25.56 1.69
N ASN A 38 -13.70 -25.98 1.17
CA ASN A 38 -12.65 -25.10 0.71
C ASN A 38 -13.08 -24.34 -0.55
N PRO A 39 -12.97 -23.04 -0.61
CA PRO A 39 -13.06 -22.33 -1.87
C PRO A 39 -11.82 -22.54 -2.76
N THR A 40 -10.73 -23.10 -2.21
CA THR A 40 -9.53 -23.50 -2.95
C THR A 40 -9.08 -24.87 -2.45
N GLU A 41 -9.02 -25.86 -3.34
CA GLU A 41 -8.61 -27.25 -3.10
C GLU A 41 -7.48 -27.38 -2.06
N ASN A 42 -7.74 -28.00 -0.89
CA ASN A 42 -6.83 -28.37 0.19
C ASN A 42 -6.93 -27.62 1.54
N MET A 43 -8.08 -27.09 1.92
CA MET A 43 -8.26 -26.59 3.29
C MET A 43 -9.25 -27.44 4.05
N GLU A 44 -8.82 -28.08 5.14
CA GLU A 44 -9.67 -29.01 5.90
C GLU A 44 -10.70 -28.30 6.80
N SER A 45 -10.45 -27.06 7.22
CA SER A 45 -11.42 -26.27 8.01
C SER A 45 -11.11 -24.76 7.92
N ILE A 46 -12.12 -23.96 7.73
CA ILE A 46 -12.02 -22.49 7.69
C ILE A 46 -12.95 -21.90 8.73
N ILE A 47 -12.42 -21.13 9.67
CA ILE A 47 -13.22 -20.30 10.57
C ILE A 47 -13.34 -18.91 9.96
N TRP A 48 -14.57 -18.55 9.58
CA TRP A 48 -14.90 -17.23 9.10
C TRP A 48 -15.23 -16.34 10.29
N ILE A 49 -14.43 -15.33 10.51
CA ILE A 49 -14.76 -14.29 11.48
C ILE A 49 -15.33 -13.11 10.70
N ASP A 50 -16.67 -12.97 10.77
CA ASP A 50 -17.34 -11.81 10.22
C ASP A 50 -17.22 -10.64 11.22
N THR A 51 -16.31 -9.74 10.93
CA THR A 51 -16.14 -8.52 11.71
C THR A 51 -17.07 -7.47 11.15
N SER A 52 -18.33 -7.50 11.58
CA SER A 52 -19.36 -6.53 11.14
C SER A 52 -19.20 -5.14 11.71
N MET A 53 -18.19 -4.90 12.53
CA MET A 53 -17.91 -3.61 13.16
C MET A 53 -16.43 -3.34 13.06
N ASP A 54 -16.09 -2.06 13.21
CA ASP A 54 -14.74 -1.57 13.38
C ASP A 54 -13.91 -2.63 14.13
N ILE A 55 -13.20 -3.46 13.35
CA ILE A 55 -12.33 -4.54 13.82
C ILE A 55 -11.40 -4.00 14.89
N THR A 56 -11.05 -2.75 14.73
CA THR A 56 -10.09 -2.05 15.52
C THR A 56 -10.56 -1.77 16.93
N THR A 57 -11.86 -1.59 17.13
CA THR A 57 -12.40 -1.23 18.43
C THR A 57 -12.95 -2.41 19.22
N LYS A 58 -13.39 -3.49 18.57
CA LYS A 58 -14.08 -4.60 19.25
C LYS A 58 -13.32 -5.93 19.30
N LEU A 59 -12.64 -6.35 18.22
CA LEU A 59 -11.77 -7.54 18.28
C LEU A 59 -10.56 -7.35 19.19
N PHE A 60 -10.15 -6.11 19.33
CA PHE A 60 -8.98 -5.71 20.09
C PHE A 60 -9.28 -4.70 21.19
N ASN A 61 -10.46 -4.72 21.78
CA ASN A 61 -10.61 -4.14 23.11
C ASN A 61 -9.88 -5.07 24.11
N THR A 62 -8.59 -5.16 23.86
CA THR A 62 -7.64 -6.11 24.40
C THR A 62 -7.44 -5.96 25.89
N GLN A 63 -7.77 -4.79 26.47
CA GLN A 63 -7.65 -4.63 27.92
C GLN A 63 -8.68 -5.51 28.65
N THR A 64 -9.91 -5.54 28.14
CA THR A 64 -10.97 -6.41 28.70
C THR A 64 -10.66 -7.87 28.39
N TYR A 65 -10.21 -8.17 27.18
CA TYR A 65 -9.82 -9.51 26.75
C TYR A 65 -8.65 -10.07 27.52
N ALA A 66 -7.56 -9.31 27.58
CA ALA A 66 -6.41 -9.68 28.35
C ALA A 66 -6.77 -9.84 29.83
N ASN A 67 -7.66 -9.01 30.37
CA ASN A 67 -8.12 -9.12 31.75
C ASN A 67 -8.90 -10.42 31.97
N ASP A 68 -9.84 -10.75 31.08
CA ASP A 68 -10.65 -11.97 31.19
C ASP A 68 -9.82 -13.22 30.93
N TYR A 69 -8.92 -13.20 29.94
CA TYR A 69 -7.99 -14.28 29.67
C TYR A 69 -7.08 -14.56 30.85
N PHE A 70 -6.41 -13.54 31.41
CA PHE A 70 -5.52 -13.72 32.55
C PHE A 70 -6.27 -14.04 33.85
N ALA A 71 -7.53 -13.63 33.97
CA ALA A 71 -8.38 -14.03 35.09
C ALA A 71 -8.75 -15.52 35.02
N SER A 72 -9.00 -16.03 33.80
CA SER A 72 -9.31 -17.46 33.56
C SER A 72 -8.05 -18.35 33.54
N HIS A 73 -6.86 -17.74 33.34
CA HIS A 73 -5.56 -18.45 33.27
C HIS A 73 -4.57 -17.88 34.30
N PRO A 74 -4.80 -18.04 35.60
CA PRO A 74 -3.98 -17.42 36.64
C PRO A 74 -2.53 -17.91 36.68
N ALA A 75 -2.23 -19.05 36.06
CA ALA A 75 -0.88 -19.59 35.93
C ALA A 75 -0.04 -18.83 34.87
N ILE A 76 -0.66 -18.03 34.02
CA ILE A 76 0.00 -17.26 32.98
C ILE A 76 0.28 -15.85 33.51
N GLY A 77 1.54 -15.55 33.80
CA GLY A 77 1.95 -14.22 34.25
C GLY A 77 1.88 -13.18 33.15
N ARG A 78 1.18 -12.05 33.37
CA ARG A 78 1.09 -10.94 32.41
C ARG A 78 2.44 -10.41 31.96
N SER A 79 3.41 -10.35 32.87
CA SER A 79 4.77 -9.87 32.58
C SER A 79 5.62 -10.84 31.77
N THR A 80 5.23 -12.12 31.74
CA THR A 80 5.94 -13.18 31.01
C THR A 80 5.23 -13.61 29.73
N PHE A 81 4.02 -13.08 29.48
CA PHE A 81 3.25 -13.42 28.31
C PHE A 81 3.90 -12.87 27.04
N LYS A 82 4.31 -13.76 26.17
CA LYS A 82 4.88 -13.39 24.87
C LYS A 82 3.77 -13.36 23.83
N TYR A 83 3.47 -12.18 23.32
CA TYR A 83 2.52 -11.99 22.23
C TYR A 83 3.12 -12.38 20.87
N ILE A 84 4.39 -12.04 20.68
CA ILE A 84 5.17 -12.35 19.46
C ILE A 84 6.33 -13.25 19.87
N GLY A 85 6.54 -14.31 19.11
CA GLY A 85 7.65 -15.23 19.26
C GLY A 85 8.97 -14.61 18.76
N ASP A 86 10.06 -15.31 19.04
CA ASP A 86 11.39 -14.89 18.63
C ASP A 86 11.56 -14.94 17.08
N ASP A 87 10.65 -15.63 16.39
CA ASP A 87 10.52 -15.69 14.93
C ASP A 87 9.71 -14.53 14.33
N GLY A 88 9.26 -13.57 15.15
CA GLY A 88 8.46 -12.41 14.73
C GLY A 88 6.97 -12.73 14.45
N LYS A 89 6.51 -13.96 14.75
CA LYS A 89 5.11 -14.37 14.53
C LYS A 89 4.29 -14.34 15.81
N PRO A 90 2.94 -14.20 15.71
CA PRO A 90 2.06 -14.36 16.87
C PRO A 90 2.25 -15.72 17.53
N THR A 91 2.47 -15.71 18.86
CA THR A 91 2.62 -16.94 19.63
C THR A 91 1.32 -17.75 19.66
N LEU A 92 1.44 -19.06 19.94
CA LEU A 92 0.27 -19.93 20.12
C LEU A 92 -0.61 -19.43 21.26
N GLU A 93 -0.01 -18.97 22.36
CA GLU A 93 -0.69 -18.39 23.52
C GLU A 93 -1.47 -17.13 23.13
N PHE A 94 -0.88 -16.28 22.31
CA PHE A 94 -1.56 -15.08 21.82
C PHE A 94 -2.71 -15.44 20.86
N LYS A 95 -2.52 -16.41 19.99
CA LYS A 95 -3.58 -16.91 19.12
C LYS A 95 -4.73 -17.51 19.94
N LYS A 96 -4.42 -18.29 20.99
CA LYS A 96 -5.42 -18.80 21.94
C LYS A 96 -6.16 -17.70 22.68
N MET A 97 -5.46 -16.66 23.11
CA MET A 97 -6.08 -15.51 23.74
C MET A 97 -7.10 -14.82 22.82
N ILE A 98 -6.80 -14.70 21.55
CA ILE A 98 -7.70 -14.05 20.55
C ILE A 98 -8.84 -14.99 20.14
N TYR A 99 -8.52 -16.26 19.86
CA TYR A 99 -9.43 -17.20 19.21
C TYR A 99 -10.04 -18.23 20.17
N GLY A 100 -9.65 -18.22 21.44
CA GLY A 100 -10.06 -19.18 22.47
C GLY A 100 -9.04 -20.30 22.66
N ASP A 101 -9.19 -21.05 23.80
CA ASP A 101 -8.30 -22.15 24.18
C ASP A 101 -8.28 -23.30 23.17
N ASP A 102 -9.38 -23.46 22.46
CA ASP A 102 -9.55 -24.47 21.41
C ASP A 102 -8.95 -24.04 20.06
N TYR A 103 -8.11 -22.99 20.04
CA TYR A 103 -7.43 -22.57 18.83
C TYR A 103 -6.65 -23.73 18.22
N ASP A 104 -6.99 -24.05 16.98
CA ASP A 104 -6.34 -25.09 16.19
C ASP A 104 -5.37 -24.42 15.19
N PRO A 105 -4.04 -24.72 15.26
CA PRO A 105 -3.09 -24.14 14.33
C PRO A 105 -3.29 -24.60 12.89
N ASP A 106 -3.97 -25.72 12.66
CA ASP A 106 -4.24 -26.25 11.32
C ASP A 106 -5.49 -25.61 10.68
N VAL A 107 -6.24 -24.82 11.47
CA VAL A 107 -7.40 -24.06 10.99
C VAL A 107 -6.96 -22.67 10.53
N LYS A 108 -7.34 -22.28 9.31
CA LYS A 108 -7.15 -20.93 8.82
C LYS A 108 -8.31 -20.04 9.25
N TYR A 109 -7.96 -18.90 9.85
CA TYR A 109 -8.93 -17.91 10.31
C TYR A 109 -9.12 -16.85 9.24
N ILE A 110 -10.37 -16.60 8.85
CA ILE A 110 -10.74 -15.61 7.85
C ILE A 110 -11.42 -14.44 8.53
N LEU A 111 -10.83 -13.26 8.40
CA LEU A 111 -11.45 -12.01 8.82
C LEU A 111 -12.39 -11.52 7.71
N LYS A 112 -13.69 -11.54 8.00
CA LYS A 112 -14.73 -11.03 7.11
C LYS A 112 -15.19 -9.66 7.61
N THR A 113 -15.08 -8.65 6.77
CA THR A 113 -15.58 -7.32 7.10
C THR A 113 -16.98 -7.12 6.54
N ARG A 114 -17.92 -6.63 7.34
CA ARG A 114 -19.26 -6.23 6.86
C ARG A 114 -19.28 -4.82 6.27
N TYR A 115 -18.28 -4.03 6.61
CA TYR A 115 -18.16 -2.68 6.07
C TYR A 115 -17.36 -2.68 4.79
N ASN A 116 -17.69 -1.74 3.91
CA ASN A 116 -16.99 -1.52 2.67
C ASN A 116 -15.61 -0.88 2.86
N THR A 117 -15.15 -0.73 4.10
CA THR A 117 -13.89 -0.07 4.44
C THR A 117 -13.03 -0.94 5.36
N MET A 118 -11.74 -0.93 5.10
CA MET A 118 -10.71 -1.48 5.95
C MET A 118 -9.83 -0.31 6.38
N VAL A 119 -10.09 0.25 7.57
CA VAL A 119 -9.41 1.46 8.02
C VAL A 119 -8.55 1.15 9.24
N ASP A 120 -7.28 1.57 9.21
CA ASP A 120 -6.36 1.55 10.35
C ASP A 120 -6.25 0.18 11.06
N PHE A 121 -6.26 -0.92 10.28
CA PHE A 121 -6.28 -2.29 10.82
C PHE A 121 -5.16 -2.58 11.83
N CYS A 122 -3.94 -2.20 11.52
CA CYS A 122 -2.79 -2.52 12.37
C CYS A 122 -2.58 -1.55 13.53
N LYS A 123 -3.01 -0.30 13.40
CA LYS A 123 -2.76 0.73 14.39
C LYS A 123 -3.44 0.50 15.75
N PRO A 124 -4.69 0.08 15.81
CA PRO A 124 -5.32 -0.29 17.08
C PRO A 124 -4.70 -1.53 17.72
N ILE A 125 -4.29 -2.53 16.94
CA ILE A 125 -3.56 -3.67 17.46
C ILE A 125 -2.32 -3.19 18.19
N GLU A 126 -1.50 -2.36 17.56
CA GLU A 126 -0.31 -1.79 18.17
C GLU A 126 -0.62 -0.93 19.39
N THR A 127 -1.62 -0.04 19.32
CA THR A 127 -1.97 0.89 20.39
C THR A 127 -2.55 0.19 21.61
N GLN A 128 -3.40 -0.82 21.42
CA GLN A 128 -4.11 -1.48 22.52
C GLN A 128 -3.33 -2.61 23.15
N THR A 129 -2.48 -3.29 22.39
CA THR A 129 -1.81 -4.52 22.82
C THR A 129 -0.31 -4.33 23.04
N GLY A 130 0.29 -3.27 22.50
CA GLY A 130 1.73 -3.13 22.35
C GLY A 130 2.34 -4.11 21.35
N ILE A 131 1.48 -4.93 20.71
CA ILE A 131 1.91 -5.93 19.73
C ILE A 131 2.04 -5.25 18.38
N LYS A 132 3.15 -5.50 17.76
CA LYS A 132 3.45 -5.01 16.42
C LYS A 132 3.26 -6.16 15.45
N PRO A 133 2.19 -6.16 14.63
CA PRO A 133 1.95 -7.24 13.69
C PRO A 133 3.00 -7.21 12.59
N TYR A 134 4.04 -8.03 12.76
CA TYR A 134 5.14 -8.13 11.79
C TYR A 134 4.73 -8.90 10.52
N ASN A 135 3.87 -9.92 10.69
CA ASN A 135 3.51 -10.83 9.60
C ASN A 135 2.01 -11.18 9.68
N LEU A 136 1.28 -10.86 8.62
CA LEU A 136 -0.15 -11.17 8.49
C LEU A 136 -0.41 -12.25 7.42
N ASN A 137 0.59 -13.05 7.05
CA ASN A 137 0.45 -14.05 5.98
C ASN A 137 -0.50 -15.20 6.33
N ASP A 138 -0.66 -15.49 7.61
CA ASP A 138 -1.57 -16.56 8.08
C ASP A 138 -3.03 -16.08 8.22
N ILE A 139 -3.29 -14.79 7.97
CA ILE A 139 -4.62 -14.21 8.05
C ILE A 139 -5.21 -14.10 6.64
N ILE A 140 -6.37 -14.69 6.44
CA ILE A 140 -7.14 -14.54 5.21
C ILE A 140 -8.20 -13.47 5.42
N PHE A 141 -8.13 -12.39 4.62
CA PHE A 141 -9.10 -11.32 4.65
C PHE A 141 -10.20 -11.59 3.63
N ASN A 142 -11.47 -11.57 4.05
CA ASN A 142 -12.57 -11.58 3.11
C ASN A 142 -12.83 -10.15 2.61
N THR A 143 -12.53 -9.92 1.34
CA THR A 143 -12.65 -8.62 0.70
C THR A 143 -13.81 -8.53 -0.31
N GLU A 144 -14.72 -9.53 -0.36
CA GLU A 144 -15.80 -9.60 -1.37
C GLU A 144 -16.73 -8.39 -1.40
N SER A 145 -16.95 -7.74 -0.26
CA SER A 145 -17.83 -6.57 -0.13
C SER A 145 -17.08 -5.24 -0.02
N ILE A 146 -15.73 -5.24 -0.02
CA ILE A 146 -14.93 -4.03 0.16
C ILE A 146 -14.94 -3.22 -1.14
N ASP A 147 -15.30 -1.94 -1.05
CA ASP A 147 -15.23 -0.97 -2.14
C ASP A 147 -14.14 0.10 -1.93
N THR A 148 -13.48 0.09 -0.77
CA THR A 148 -12.34 0.96 -0.48
C THR A 148 -11.34 0.28 0.45
N LEU A 149 -10.05 0.51 0.19
CA LEU A 149 -8.92 0.12 1.03
C LEU A 149 -8.19 1.36 1.58
N TYR A 150 -8.92 2.49 1.63
CA TYR A 150 -8.41 3.74 2.16
C TYR A 150 -7.88 3.58 3.59
N ASN A 151 -6.61 3.95 3.84
CA ASN A 151 -5.92 3.83 5.13
C ASN A 151 -5.80 2.40 5.70
N ALA A 152 -6.05 1.35 4.94
CA ALA A 152 -6.22 -0.02 5.48
C ALA A 152 -5.06 -0.47 6.40
N PHE A 153 -3.82 -0.16 6.06
CA PHE A 153 -2.62 -0.49 6.83
C PHE A 153 -1.72 0.73 7.07
N LYS A 154 -2.33 1.91 7.02
CA LYS A 154 -1.60 3.17 7.21
C LYS A 154 -0.83 3.17 8.53
N ASP A 155 0.45 3.58 8.46
CA ASP A 155 1.37 3.69 9.58
C ASP A 155 1.61 2.35 10.34
N ALA A 156 1.33 1.21 9.71
CA ALA A 156 1.73 -0.10 10.22
C ALA A 156 3.25 -0.30 10.04
N THR A 157 4.04 0.44 10.84
CA THR A 157 5.50 0.57 10.69
C THR A 157 6.25 -0.74 10.84
N HIS A 158 5.66 -1.71 11.53
CA HIS A 158 6.24 -3.02 11.81
C HIS A 158 5.73 -4.14 10.89
N LEU A 159 4.78 -3.84 9.99
CA LEU A 159 4.28 -4.80 9.02
C LEU A 159 5.39 -5.16 8.02
N GLU A 160 5.86 -6.40 8.04
CA GLU A 160 6.91 -6.91 7.15
C GLU A 160 6.34 -7.61 5.93
N SER A 161 5.22 -8.32 6.09
CA SER A 161 4.55 -9.03 5.01
C SER A 161 3.07 -9.24 5.27
N ILE A 162 2.30 -9.38 4.19
CA ILE A 162 0.86 -9.67 4.22
C ILE A 162 0.48 -10.49 2.99
N ASN A 163 -0.34 -11.52 3.19
CA ASN A 163 -0.87 -12.32 2.10
C ASN A 163 -2.14 -11.69 1.53
N THR A 164 -2.05 -11.19 0.31
CA THR A 164 -3.18 -10.59 -0.41
C THR A 164 -3.68 -11.44 -1.58
N SER A 165 -3.21 -12.69 -1.70
CA SER A 165 -3.48 -13.56 -2.86
C SER A 165 -4.96 -13.94 -3.03
N SER A 166 -5.73 -13.93 -1.93
CA SER A 166 -7.17 -14.24 -1.92
C SER A 166 -8.05 -12.99 -2.00
N TRP A 167 -7.48 -11.80 -2.11
CA TRP A 167 -8.26 -10.57 -2.08
C TRP A 167 -9.06 -10.38 -3.36
N ASN A 168 -10.36 -10.19 -3.21
CA ASN A 168 -11.23 -9.73 -4.29
C ASN A 168 -11.30 -8.21 -4.27
N THR A 169 -10.61 -7.57 -5.20
CA THR A 169 -10.53 -6.10 -5.29
C THR A 169 -11.44 -5.52 -6.38
N SER A 170 -12.27 -6.35 -7.03
CA SER A 170 -13.11 -5.94 -8.17
C SER A 170 -14.14 -4.83 -7.89
N LYS A 171 -14.39 -4.52 -6.61
CA LYS A 171 -15.26 -3.41 -6.19
C LYS A 171 -14.50 -2.20 -5.68
N VAL A 172 -13.18 -2.32 -5.48
CA VAL A 172 -12.37 -1.28 -4.86
C VAL A 172 -12.21 -0.08 -5.78
N LYS A 173 -12.54 1.11 -5.25
CA LYS A 173 -12.47 2.40 -5.96
C LYS A 173 -11.33 3.28 -5.45
N ASN A 174 -10.86 3.04 -4.24
CA ASN A 174 -9.88 3.89 -3.57
C ASN A 174 -8.90 3.03 -2.77
N ILE A 175 -7.60 3.16 -3.09
CA ILE A 175 -6.50 2.54 -2.36
C ILE A 175 -5.57 3.59 -1.74
N SER A 176 -6.00 4.85 -1.65
CA SER A 176 -5.15 5.92 -1.13
C SER A 176 -4.75 5.66 0.32
N TYR A 177 -3.49 5.98 0.62
CA TYR A 177 -2.83 5.76 1.92
C TYR A 177 -2.80 4.31 2.41
N MET A 178 -3.15 3.33 1.59
CA MET A 178 -3.38 1.95 2.03
C MET A 178 -2.22 1.36 2.82
N PHE A 179 -0.98 1.51 2.34
CA PHE A 179 0.25 1.09 3.01
C PHE A 179 1.16 2.25 3.35
N ARG A 180 0.61 3.47 3.46
CA ARG A 180 1.41 4.62 3.82
C ARG A 180 2.10 4.39 5.17
N GLY A 181 3.42 4.62 5.20
CA GLY A 181 4.20 4.47 6.42
C GLY A 181 4.51 3.02 6.84
N CYS A 182 4.17 2.01 6.02
CA CYS A 182 4.59 0.62 6.26
C CYS A 182 6.09 0.45 6.01
N SER A 183 6.88 1.07 6.88
CA SER A 183 8.33 1.24 6.67
C SER A 183 9.12 -0.05 6.72
N SER A 184 8.58 -1.13 7.29
CA SER A 184 9.20 -2.46 7.35
C SER A 184 8.74 -3.41 6.25
N LEU A 185 7.72 -3.04 5.45
CA LEU A 185 7.20 -3.89 4.38
C LEU A 185 8.27 -4.13 3.32
N THR A 186 8.65 -5.40 3.12
CA THR A 186 9.72 -5.79 2.20
C THR A 186 9.22 -6.23 0.84
N SER A 187 8.05 -6.88 0.83
CA SER A 187 7.39 -7.34 -0.39
C SER A 187 5.88 -7.49 -0.17
N ILE A 188 5.13 -7.40 -1.24
CA ILE A 188 3.69 -7.66 -1.26
C ILE A 188 3.29 -8.19 -2.63
N ASN A 189 2.40 -9.20 -2.65
CA ASN A 189 1.87 -9.72 -3.90
C ASN A 189 0.51 -9.08 -4.20
N VAL A 190 0.49 -8.14 -5.12
CA VAL A 190 -0.70 -7.42 -5.59
C VAL A 190 -0.97 -7.65 -7.09
N SER A 191 -0.25 -8.59 -7.70
CA SER A 191 -0.29 -8.83 -9.16
C SER A 191 -1.67 -9.26 -9.68
N LYS A 192 -2.49 -9.87 -8.80
CA LYS A 192 -3.85 -10.34 -9.16
C LYS A 192 -4.96 -9.36 -8.78
N TRP A 193 -4.61 -8.16 -8.34
CA TRP A 193 -5.64 -7.19 -7.99
C TRP A 193 -6.35 -6.65 -9.23
N ASP A 194 -7.68 -6.71 -9.20
CA ASP A 194 -8.51 -5.98 -10.15
C ASP A 194 -8.58 -4.52 -9.72
N THR A 195 -7.90 -3.65 -10.47
CA THR A 195 -7.85 -2.20 -10.22
C THR A 195 -8.72 -1.40 -11.18
N SER A 196 -9.53 -2.06 -12.01
CA SER A 196 -10.32 -1.44 -13.08
C SER A 196 -11.29 -0.35 -12.58
N LYS A 197 -11.69 -0.39 -11.32
CA LYS A 197 -12.56 0.62 -10.70
C LYS A 197 -11.82 1.64 -9.84
N VAL A 198 -10.52 1.49 -9.67
CA VAL A 198 -9.74 2.41 -8.83
C VAL A 198 -9.59 3.76 -9.53
N THR A 199 -9.93 4.81 -8.82
CA THR A 199 -9.82 6.19 -9.30
C THR A 199 -8.75 6.99 -8.57
N ASN A 200 -8.37 6.57 -7.36
CA ASN A 200 -7.43 7.27 -6.50
C ASN A 200 -6.40 6.30 -5.90
N MET A 201 -5.11 6.59 -6.17
CA MET A 201 -3.95 5.84 -5.66
C MET A 201 -3.01 6.74 -4.83
N TYR A 202 -3.52 7.90 -4.35
CA TYR A 202 -2.76 8.87 -3.59
C TYR A 202 -2.02 8.22 -2.42
N SER A 203 -0.70 8.39 -2.36
CA SER A 203 0.15 7.91 -1.25
C SER A 203 0.01 6.41 -0.92
N ALA A 204 -0.43 5.56 -1.85
CA ALA A 204 -0.77 4.16 -1.56
C ALA A 204 0.38 3.37 -0.90
N PHE A 205 1.62 3.60 -1.32
CA PHE A 205 2.84 2.97 -0.78
C PHE A 205 3.84 3.99 -0.22
N ASN A 206 3.37 5.22 0.07
CA ASN A 206 4.22 6.28 0.59
C ASN A 206 4.93 5.84 1.87
N GLY A 207 6.27 5.96 1.90
CA GLY A 207 7.08 5.60 3.08
C GLY A 207 7.29 4.10 3.30
N CYS A 208 7.01 3.25 2.31
CA CYS A 208 7.39 1.84 2.32
C CYS A 208 8.91 1.70 2.08
N LYS A 209 9.70 2.10 3.08
CA LYS A 209 11.16 2.31 2.94
C LYS A 209 11.92 1.05 2.56
N LYS A 210 11.46 -0.13 3.02
CA LYS A 210 12.12 -1.42 2.77
C LYS A 210 11.54 -2.19 1.59
N LEU A 211 10.51 -1.67 0.92
CA LEU A 211 9.91 -2.32 -0.24
C LEU A 211 10.92 -2.37 -1.39
N GLN A 212 11.36 -3.57 -1.76
CA GLN A 212 12.40 -3.78 -2.78
C GLN A 212 11.81 -3.95 -4.19
N SER A 213 10.66 -4.60 -4.27
CA SER A 213 9.94 -4.83 -5.52
C SER A 213 8.45 -4.96 -5.28
N ILE A 214 7.66 -4.65 -6.30
CA ILE A 214 6.22 -4.82 -6.33
C ILE A 214 5.79 -5.09 -7.77
N ASP A 215 4.97 -6.13 -7.97
CA ASP A 215 4.42 -6.42 -9.30
C ASP A 215 3.04 -5.76 -9.45
N ILE A 216 3.02 -4.70 -10.25
CA ILE A 216 1.85 -3.89 -10.58
C ILE A 216 1.69 -3.75 -12.10
N SER A 217 2.39 -4.60 -12.86
CA SER A 217 2.43 -4.54 -14.33
C SER A 217 1.06 -4.75 -14.97
N GLU A 218 0.19 -5.54 -14.32
CA GLU A 218 -1.16 -5.85 -14.86
C GLU A 218 -2.26 -4.94 -14.26
N TRP A 219 -1.90 -3.89 -13.52
CA TRP A 219 -2.92 -2.98 -12.97
C TRP A 219 -3.59 -2.16 -14.06
N ASP A 220 -4.93 -2.21 -14.11
CA ASP A 220 -5.71 -1.29 -14.94
C ASP A 220 -5.79 0.08 -14.25
N THR A 221 -5.10 1.05 -14.83
CA THR A 221 -5.03 2.44 -14.32
C THR A 221 -5.90 3.41 -15.13
N GLY A 222 -6.69 2.91 -16.07
CA GLY A 222 -7.47 3.75 -17.02
C GLY A 222 -8.52 4.65 -16.36
N ASN A 223 -8.86 4.42 -15.09
CA ASN A 223 -9.76 5.28 -14.32
C ASN A 223 -9.05 6.15 -13.28
N VAL A 224 -7.74 6.00 -13.11
CA VAL A 224 -6.97 6.73 -12.10
C VAL A 224 -6.68 8.15 -12.56
N ASN A 225 -6.97 9.12 -11.71
CA ASN A 225 -6.69 10.54 -11.95
C ASN A 225 -5.68 11.15 -10.98
N ASP A 226 -5.37 10.46 -9.87
CA ASP A 226 -4.47 10.93 -8.82
C ASP A 226 -3.53 9.81 -8.38
N MET A 227 -2.23 10.04 -8.61
CA MET A 227 -1.11 9.19 -8.18
C MET A 227 -0.09 9.98 -7.36
N ASP A 228 -0.48 11.13 -6.78
CA ASP A 228 0.42 11.93 -5.96
C ASP A 228 1.03 11.08 -4.86
N SER A 229 2.34 11.21 -4.70
CA SER A 229 3.13 10.58 -3.64
C SER A 229 3.00 9.04 -3.55
N MET A 230 2.53 8.37 -4.61
CA MET A 230 2.21 6.92 -4.55
C MET A 230 3.38 6.08 -4.03
N PHE A 231 4.61 6.36 -4.47
CA PHE A 231 5.84 5.67 -4.05
C PHE A 231 6.83 6.61 -3.32
N TYR A 232 6.34 7.76 -2.82
CA TYR A 232 7.22 8.68 -2.09
C TYR A 232 7.96 7.97 -0.96
N GLY A 233 9.31 8.06 -0.96
CA GLY A 233 10.14 7.47 0.09
C GLY A 233 10.22 5.94 0.07
N CYS A 234 9.92 5.29 -1.06
CA CYS A 234 10.23 3.88 -1.28
C CYS A 234 11.72 3.71 -1.58
N ASN A 235 12.55 3.96 -0.55
CA ASN A 235 14.00 4.12 -0.70
C ASN A 235 14.70 2.88 -1.27
N SER A 236 14.18 1.67 -1.01
CA SER A 236 14.77 0.40 -1.44
C SER A 236 14.22 -0.12 -2.77
N LEU A 237 13.24 0.55 -3.37
CA LEU A 237 12.60 0.14 -4.61
C LEU A 237 13.58 0.31 -5.78
N THR A 238 13.88 -0.79 -6.50
CA THR A 238 14.92 -0.80 -7.54
C THR A 238 14.38 -0.65 -8.95
N SER A 239 13.18 -1.13 -9.19
CA SER A 239 12.51 -1.06 -10.51
C SER A 239 11.00 -1.16 -10.38
N LEU A 240 10.28 -0.66 -11.39
CA LEU A 240 8.84 -0.79 -11.58
C LEU A 240 8.56 -1.03 -13.06
N ASP A 241 7.67 -1.98 -13.37
CA ASP A 241 7.11 -2.11 -14.71
C ASP A 241 5.77 -1.36 -14.77
N LEU A 242 5.77 -0.23 -15.47
CA LEU A 242 4.61 0.64 -15.69
C LEU A 242 4.23 0.72 -17.18
N SER A 243 4.79 -0.16 -18.00
CA SER A 243 4.67 -0.11 -19.47
C SER A 243 3.25 -0.31 -19.99
N LYS A 244 2.37 -0.98 -19.19
CA LYS A 244 0.97 -1.22 -19.56
C LYS A 244 -0.01 -0.21 -18.96
N TRP A 245 0.47 0.75 -18.16
CA TRP A 245 -0.40 1.68 -17.49
C TRP A 245 -1.07 2.66 -18.46
N ASN A 246 -2.39 2.74 -18.37
CA ASN A 246 -3.17 3.74 -19.09
C ASN A 246 -3.30 5.00 -18.26
N THR A 247 -2.55 6.04 -18.61
CA THR A 247 -2.51 7.31 -17.88
C THR A 247 -3.36 8.42 -18.52
N SER A 248 -4.26 8.08 -19.42
CA SER A 248 -5.06 9.06 -20.20
C SER A 248 -5.99 9.94 -19.35
N LYS A 249 -6.26 9.57 -18.09
CA LYS A 249 -7.03 10.39 -17.15
C LYS A 249 -6.19 11.03 -16.05
N LEU A 250 -4.89 10.76 -16.03
CA LEU A 250 -4.00 11.20 -14.97
C LEU A 250 -3.82 12.73 -14.99
N LEU A 251 -4.02 13.35 -13.82
CA LEU A 251 -3.93 14.80 -13.64
C LEU A 251 -2.74 15.20 -12.79
N ILE A 252 -2.39 14.37 -11.79
CA ILE A 252 -1.42 14.71 -10.74
C ILE A 252 -0.47 13.54 -10.54
N THR A 253 0.84 13.83 -10.61
CA THR A 253 1.94 12.92 -10.30
C THR A 253 2.92 13.54 -9.32
N SER A 254 2.50 14.60 -8.59
CA SER A 254 3.34 15.28 -7.63
C SER A 254 3.99 14.28 -6.66
N SER A 255 5.30 14.41 -6.44
CA SER A 255 6.07 13.56 -5.54
C SER A 255 5.97 12.04 -5.78
N MET A 256 5.46 11.58 -6.93
CA MET A 256 5.14 10.15 -7.14
C MET A 256 6.31 9.22 -6.86
N PHE A 257 7.51 9.57 -7.29
CA PHE A 257 8.75 8.80 -7.06
C PHE A 257 9.76 9.54 -6.19
N ARG A 258 9.32 10.60 -5.49
CA ARG A 258 10.20 11.39 -4.63
C ARG A 258 10.93 10.49 -3.62
N ASN A 259 12.27 10.62 -3.54
CA ASN A 259 13.15 9.83 -2.68
C ASN A 259 13.09 8.31 -2.93
N CYS A 260 12.79 7.86 -4.15
CA CYS A 260 13.05 6.49 -4.58
C CYS A 260 14.54 6.33 -4.91
N ASN A 261 15.37 6.38 -3.86
CA ASN A 261 16.82 6.55 -3.99
C ASN A 261 17.53 5.39 -4.70
N SER A 262 16.95 4.18 -4.65
CA SER A 262 17.50 2.97 -5.28
C SER A 262 16.95 2.69 -6.67
N LEU A 263 16.02 3.51 -7.17
CA LEU A 263 15.40 3.33 -8.48
C LEU A 263 16.44 3.63 -9.57
N THR A 264 16.76 2.61 -10.37
CA THR A 264 17.81 2.72 -11.42
C THR A 264 17.26 2.96 -12.80
N SER A 265 16.05 2.46 -13.06
CA SER A 265 15.35 2.60 -14.33
C SER A 265 13.85 2.70 -14.15
N LEU A 266 13.18 3.41 -15.06
CA LEU A 266 11.74 3.58 -15.07
C LEU A 266 11.29 3.83 -16.50
N ASP A 267 10.50 2.91 -17.05
CA ASP A 267 9.93 3.09 -18.38
C ASP A 267 8.57 3.80 -18.30
N LEU A 268 8.55 5.04 -18.73
CA LEU A 268 7.37 5.89 -18.79
C LEU A 268 7.01 6.26 -20.25
N SER A 269 7.65 5.62 -21.23
CA SER A 269 7.56 5.97 -22.66
C SER A 269 6.13 5.84 -23.21
N LYS A 270 5.28 5.02 -22.59
CA LYS A 270 3.89 4.80 -23.03
C LYS A 270 2.86 5.68 -22.31
N TRP A 271 3.30 6.54 -21.42
CA TRP A 271 2.39 7.37 -20.65
C TRP A 271 1.73 8.46 -21.51
N ASN A 272 0.41 8.51 -21.50
CA ASN A 272 -0.36 9.63 -22.05
C ASN A 272 -0.45 10.74 -21.00
N THR A 273 0.32 11.79 -21.19
CA THR A 273 0.40 12.93 -20.25
C THR A 273 -0.41 14.15 -20.70
N SER A 274 -1.25 13.99 -21.74
CA SER A 274 -2.01 15.10 -22.33
C SER A 274 -2.97 15.83 -21.38
N LYS A 275 -3.24 15.26 -20.19
CA LYS A 275 -4.04 15.90 -19.13
C LYS A 275 -3.26 16.25 -17.89
N LEU A 276 -1.97 15.89 -17.83
CA LEU A 276 -1.13 16.11 -16.66
C LEU A 276 -0.95 17.61 -16.38
N LYS A 277 -1.12 18.00 -15.12
CA LYS A 277 -1.05 19.39 -14.67
C LYS A 277 0.08 19.64 -13.67
N ASP A 278 0.45 18.62 -12.90
CA ASP A 278 1.38 18.79 -11.78
C ASP A 278 2.42 17.65 -11.76
N MET A 279 3.69 18.04 -11.86
CA MET A 279 4.88 17.19 -11.76
C MET A 279 5.79 17.63 -10.61
N THR A 280 5.28 18.44 -9.66
CA THR A 280 6.04 18.93 -8.52
C THR A 280 6.75 17.80 -7.80
N TYR A 281 8.06 17.89 -7.64
CA TYR A 281 8.90 16.90 -6.95
C TYR A 281 8.84 15.46 -7.51
N MET A 282 8.31 15.24 -8.72
CA MET A 282 8.00 13.88 -9.20
C MET A 282 9.15 12.89 -9.05
N PHE A 283 10.39 13.30 -9.37
CA PHE A 283 11.61 12.49 -9.27
C PHE A 283 12.62 13.03 -8.27
N LEU A 284 12.21 13.97 -7.38
CA LEU A 284 13.15 14.55 -6.43
C LEU A 284 13.87 13.47 -5.63
N GLY A 285 15.20 13.47 -5.65
CA GLY A 285 16.04 12.54 -4.90
C GLY A 285 16.10 11.12 -5.48
N CYS A 286 15.70 10.89 -6.73
CA CYS A 286 15.95 9.62 -7.43
C CYS A 286 17.43 9.52 -7.83
N ASN A 287 18.31 9.35 -6.83
CA ASN A 287 19.76 9.54 -6.97
C ASN A 287 20.42 8.57 -7.95
N LEU A 288 19.89 7.33 -8.09
CA LEU A 288 20.46 6.30 -8.97
C LEU A 288 19.78 6.21 -10.34
N LEU A 289 18.76 7.03 -10.59
CA LEU A 289 18.07 7.02 -11.89
C LEU A 289 18.98 7.64 -12.95
N THR A 290 19.27 6.87 -14.00
CA THR A 290 20.24 7.27 -15.03
C THR A 290 19.62 7.82 -16.30
N TYR A 291 18.38 7.43 -16.59
CA TYR A 291 17.69 7.74 -17.84
C TYR A 291 16.19 7.94 -17.61
N ILE A 292 15.59 8.92 -18.26
CA ILE A 292 14.16 9.16 -18.30
C ILE A 292 13.73 9.40 -19.75
N ASP A 293 12.72 8.65 -20.21
CA ASP A 293 12.13 8.84 -21.53
C ASP A 293 10.83 9.65 -21.44
N LEU A 294 10.87 10.85 -21.98
CA LEU A 294 9.72 11.74 -22.13
C LEU A 294 9.38 11.99 -23.60
N SER A 295 9.83 11.13 -24.53
CA SER A 295 9.69 11.35 -25.98
C SER A 295 8.24 11.48 -26.44
N GLU A 296 7.32 10.73 -25.80
CA GLU A 296 5.88 10.75 -26.11
C GLU A 296 5.07 11.64 -25.14
N TRP A 297 5.76 12.37 -24.24
CA TRP A 297 5.06 13.19 -23.25
C TRP A 297 4.62 14.53 -23.82
N ASP A 298 3.36 14.87 -23.59
CA ASP A 298 2.83 16.22 -23.75
C ASP A 298 2.82 16.93 -22.40
N THR A 299 3.81 17.79 -22.18
CA THR A 299 3.93 18.61 -20.96
C THR A 299 3.32 20.01 -21.12
N SER A 300 2.68 20.29 -22.26
CA SER A 300 2.14 21.63 -22.58
C SER A 300 1.05 22.12 -21.60
N LYS A 301 0.41 21.21 -20.87
CA LYS A 301 -0.63 21.54 -19.84
C LYS A 301 -0.10 21.51 -18.43
N VAL A 302 1.16 21.13 -18.22
CA VAL A 302 1.78 21.11 -16.90
C VAL A 302 2.01 22.55 -16.44
N THR A 303 1.45 22.88 -15.29
CA THR A 303 1.55 24.21 -14.71
C THR A 303 2.64 24.31 -13.65
N ASN A 304 3.03 23.17 -13.07
CA ASN A 304 4.03 23.13 -12.00
C ASN A 304 5.02 21.99 -12.20
N MET A 305 6.31 22.32 -12.29
CA MET A 305 7.45 21.41 -12.38
C MET A 305 8.50 21.72 -11.28
N TYR A 306 8.06 22.36 -10.17
CA TYR A 306 8.95 22.73 -9.08
C TYR A 306 9.76 21.53 -8.61
N SER A 307 11.10 21.63 -8.70
CA SER A 307 12.05 20.60 -8.28
C SER A 307 11.78 19.19 -8.86
N ALA A 308 11.19 19.10 -10.06
CA ALA A 308 10.72 17.83 -10.62
C ALA A 308 11.81 16.75 -10.74
N PHE A 309 13.06 17.14 -11.08
CA PHE A 309 14.22 16.26 -11.19
C PHE A 309 15.32 16.58 -10.17
N ASN A 310 15.00 17.40 -9.16
CA ASN A 310 15.98 17.83 -8.17
C ASN A 310 16.67 16.65 -7.50
N GLY A 311 18.01 16.66 -7.44
CA GLY A 311 18.81 15.60 -6.81
C GLY A 311 18.91 14.29 -7.60
N CYS A 312 18.46 14.25 -8.86
CA CYS A 312 18.71 13.09 -9.74
C CYS A 312 20.20 13.10 -10.17
N SER A 313 21.10 12.81 -9.21
CA SER A 313 22.52 13.02 -9.38
C SER A 313 23.17 12.10 -10.43
N SER A 314 22.61 10.89 -10.65
CA SER A 314 23.08 9.96 -11.68
C SER A 314 22.42 10.16 -13.04
N LEU A 315 21.43 11.05 -13.15
CA LEU A 315 20.68 11.25 -14.40
C LEU A 315 21.59 11.85 -15.48
N THR A 316 21.78 11.09 -16.54
CA THR A 316 22.61 11.50 -17.69
C THR A 316 21.79 11.99 -18.87
N THR A 317 20.59 11.43 -19.05
CA THR A 317 19.79 11.65 -20.26
C THR A 317 18.30 11.78 -19.92
N ILE A 318 17.70 12.84 -20.45
CA ILE A 318 16.26 13.00 -20.59
C ILE A 318 15.97 13.07 -22.08
N THR A 319 15.22 12.11 -22.64
CA THR A 319 14.77 12.19 -24.03
C THR A 319 13.44 12.95 -24.15
N GLY A 320 13.10 13.35 -25.38
CA GLY A 320 11.91 14.16 -25.62
C GLY A 320 12.14 15.66 -25.38
N VAL A 321 11.05 16.40 -25.39
CA VAL A 321 11.04 17.86 -25.25
C VAL A 321 10.11 18.26 -24.11
N ILE A 322 10.62 19.03 -23.18
CA ILE A 322 9.81 19.61 -22.12
C ILE A 322 9.17 20.91 -22.64
N ASP A 323 7.86 20.88 -22.82
CA ASP A 323 7.07 22.05 -23.22
C ASP A 323 6.64 22.83 -21.97
N LEU A 324 7.14 24.06 -21.85
CA LEU A 324 6.91 24.95 -20.71
C LEU A 324 5.80 25.97 -20.94
N LYS A 325 5.00 25.79 -22.00
CA LYS A 325 3.96 26.75 -22.45
C LYS A 325 3.07 27.27 -21.33
N ASN A 326 2.64 26.41 -20.42
CA ASN A 326 1.76 26.79 -19.32
C ASN A 326 2.45 26.63 -17.93
N CYS A 327 3.74 26.37 -17.91
CA CYS A 327 4.47 26.15 -16.67
C CYS A 327 4.74 27.48 -15.98
N THR A 328 4.20 27.63 -14.77
CA THR A 328 4.36 28.85 -13.95
C THR A 328 5.43 28.71 -12.88
N ASP A 329 5.76 27.46 -12.48
CA ASP A 329 6.84 27.20 -11.52
C ASP A 329 7.69 26.00 -11.97
N TYR A 330 8.95 26.28 -12.26
CA TYR A 330 10.00 25.32 -12.59
C TYR A 330 11.24 25.51 -11.74
N SER A 331 11.09 26.19 -10.59
CA SER A 331 12.20 26.53 -9.69
C SER A 331 12.92 25.28 -9.21
N GLY A 332 14.25 25.27 -9.34
CA GLY A 332 15.09 24.15 -8.93
C GLY A 332 14.85 22.84 -9.68
N MET A 333 14.18 22.88 -10.84
CA MET A 333 13.77 21.68 -11.58
C MET A 333 14.93 20.69 -11.79
N PHE A 334 16.14 21.17 -12.06
CA PHE A 334 17.34 20.37 -12.31
C PHE A 334 18.44 20.54 -11.26
N TYR A 335 18.11 21.13 -10.10
CA TYR A 335 19.12 21.30 -9.05
C TYR A 335 19.73 19.95 -8.65
N GLY A 336 21.06 19.85 -8.67
CA GLY A 336 21.75 18.59 -8.34
C GLY A 336 21.78 17.52 -9.43
N CYS A 337 21.28 17.80 -10.66
CA CYS A 337 21.42 16.90 -11.83
C CYS A 337 22.83 17.06 -12.44
N ASN A 338 23.86 16.74 -11.66
CA ASN A 338 25.25 17.05 -12.02
C ASN A 338 25.72 16.32 -13.29
N ASN A 339 25.23 15.11 -13.51
CA ASN A 339 25.63 14.26 -14.65
C ASN A 339 24.75 14.45 -15.89
N LEU A 340 23.70 15.28 -15.83
CA LEU A 340 22.83 15.52 -16.98
C LEU A 340 23.66 16.17 -18.13
N THR A 341 23.61 15.56 -19.29
CA THR A 341 24.37 16.01 -20.46
C THR A 341 23.66 17.13 -21.22
N SER A 342 22.37 16.95 -21.45
CA SER A 342 21.53 17.96 -22.09
C SER A 342 20.05 17.71 -21.83
N VAL A 343 19.24 18.76 -22.00
CA VAL A 343 17.78 18.70 -21.99
C VAL A 343 17.23 19.60 -23.09
N LYS A 344 16.19 19.10 -23.79
CA LYS A 344 15.46 19.88 -24.78
C LYS A 344 14.23 20.52 -24.14
N VAL A 345 14.08 21.81 -24.33
CA VAL A 345 12.95 22.58 -23.83
C VAL A 345 12.36 23.45 -24.93
N LYS A 346 11.08 23.76 -24.83
CA LYS A 346 10.42 24.75 -25.71
C LYS A 346 9.45 25.63 -24.94
N ASN A 347 9.02 26.72 -25.60
CA ASN A 347 8.10 27.70 -25.02
C ASN A 347 8.58 28.21 -23.65
N LEU A 348 9.85 28.63 -23.57
CA LEU A 348 10.40 29.18 -22.34
C LEU A 348 9.55 30.35 -21.83
N PRO A 349 9.13 30.34 -20.56
CA PRO A 349 8.32 31.44 -19.99
C PRO A 349 9.12 32.73 -19.78
N THR A 350 10.45 32.65 -19.85
CA THR A 350 11.39 33.75 -19.66
C THR A 350 12.53 33.61 -20.68
N ASP A 351 13.49 34.55 -20.69
CA ASP A 351 14.72 34.35 -21.43
C ASP A 351 15.52 33.16 -20.88
N ILE A 352 16.47 32.67 -21.70
CA ILE A 352 17.25 31.46 -21.38
C ILE A 352 18.08 31.59 -20.11
N ASP A 353 18.62 32.78 -19.82
CA ASP A 353 19.50 32.99 -18.66
C ASP A 353 18.67 32.96 -17.36
N THR A 354 17.51 33.59 -17.36
CA THR A 354 16.54 33.54 -16.26
C THR A 354 16.01 32.13 -16.07
N PHE A 355 15.70 31.43 -17.17
CA PHE A 355 15.29 30.01 -17.09
C PHE A 355 16.38 29.16 -16.43
N CYS A 356 17.61 29.22 -16.92
CA CYS A 356 18.72 28.40 -16.40
C CYS A 356 19.01 28.70 -14.92
N SER A 357 18.97 29.95 -14.52
CA SER A 357 19.14 30.37 -13.13
C SER A 357 18.04 29.83 -12.23
N THR A 358 16.79 29.93 -12.66
CA THR A 358 15.61 29.48 -11.90
C THR A 358 15.53 27.96 -11.83
N ALA A 359 15.73 27.27 -12.96
CA ALA A 359 15.71 25.81 -13.04
C ALA A 359 16.96 25.14 -12.44
N ARG A 360 18.00 25.96 -12.14
CA ARG A 360 19.27 25.49 -11.57
C ARG A 360 20.01 24.51 -12.49
N ILE A 361 20.15 24.87 -13.76
CA ILE A 361 20.87 24.10 -14.78
C ILE A 361 21.89 24.98 -15.50
N ASP A 362 23.02 24.39 -15.90
CA ASP A 362 24.00 25.06 -16.74
C ASP A 362 23.41 25.31 -18.13
N LYS A 363 23.56 26.54 -18.63
CA LYS A 363 23.05 26.96 -19.95
C LYS A 363 23.59 26.10 -21.09
N SER A 364 24.82 25.62 -20.98
CA SER A 364 25.43 24.73 -21.99
C SER A 364 24.74 23.42 -22.17
N LYS A 365 23.93 23.01 -21.18
CA LYS A 365 23.12 21.77 -21.19
C LYS A 365 21.72 21.97 -21.73
N VAL A 366 21.26 23.18 -21.98
CA VAL A 366 19.90 23.50 -22.41
C VAL A 366 19.86 23.71 -23.92
N ILE A 367 18.99 22.92 -24.58
CA ILE A 367 18.72 23.02 -26.01
C ILE A 367 17.29 23.54 -26.17
N VAL A 368 17.15 24.77 -26.60
CA VAL A 368 15.84 25.35 -26.93
C VAL A 368 15.47 24.92 -28.33
N VAL A 369 14.27 24.33 -28.46
CA VAL A 369 13.69 23.91 -29.74
C VAL A 369 12.42 24.70 -30.02
N GLU A 370 12.01 24.79 -31.31
CA GLU A 370 10.81 25.50 -31.73
C GLU A 370 9.53 24.74 -31.42
#